data_5599f397c8afda3dbfc399430d1be57e
#
_entry.id   5599f397c8afda3dbfc399430d1be57e
#
_cell.length_a   1.000
_cell.length_b   1.000
_cell.length_c   1.000
_cell.angle_alpha   90.00
_cell.angle_beta   90.00
_cell.angle_gamma   90.00
#
_symmetry.space_group_name_H-M   'P 1'
#
loop_
_entity.id
_entity.type
_entity.pdbx_description
1 polymer ?
#
loop_
_entity_poly.entity_id
_entity_poly.type
_entity_poly.pdbx_seq_one_letter_code
_entity_poly.pdbx_strand_id
1 'polypeptide(L)'
;MNAADPQRTPVREPEGTPRPRRLFDRDDEWAALTAFAQDPKTGPGLCVVSGRPRQGKTLLLEALARATGGFYFSGQEATEADSLRRLGEEYARYRRAAAPSRWPDWKHAVDELLALGDTRPLPVVIDAFPDLVEASPALPSVIHGALRRLAGSATQNRTRLVLGGETAPVMSRLFAGSPLRSIAELELRIQPLDFRAVARLWGIEDPALALRVHAVVGGTPAYRYDYVNDDVPRGPEDFDGWICRTVLNPRTPLFREARHLVDEETGHGSHGACHSVLAALASGCTTHGEIAAYAGQQLPDASRALTLLRDHGMLLSQPDGFRPGLVRHRIADPLLAFEHAVVRPRRTALESEEAAAVWQSARADFSRIAEECFAQICRYWAEHFAAPATFGAARTTAAYGSLPSDPDSPEAHAAEVVVRGHDGRGPERLLSIGLARLRVGMDIEHLRRLHRLVDAAAAAGEDTGRVRPALYGGSGFSPELRAAQTRGDVMLVDLDRLYHGH
;
A
#
# COMPACT_ATOMS: atom_id res chain seq x y z
N MET A 1 2.33 -13.39 -54.80
CA MET A 1 2.55 -14.76 -54.37
C MET A 1 3.07 -14.65 -52.93
N ASN A 2 2.15 -14.77 -51.99
CA ASN A 2 2.38 -14.57 -50.57
C ASN A 2 3.04 -15.82 -49.97
N ALA A 3 4.15 -15.60 -49.25
CA ALA A 3 4.73 -16.59 -48.37
C ALA A 3 4.14 -16.39 -46.97
N ALA A 4 3.40 -17.38 -46.49
CA ALA A 4 2.79 -17.42 -45.18
C ALA A 4 3.85 -17.61 -44.09
N ASP A 5 3.71 -16.84 -43.04
CA ASP A 5 4.47 -16.89 -41.79
C ASP A 5 4.06 -18.14 -40.97
N PRO A 6 4.98 -18.97 -40.46
CA PRO A 6 4.65 -20.18 -39.72
C PRO A 6 4.19 -19.85 -38.29
N GLN A 7 3.02 -20.30 -37.97
CA GLN A 7 2.35 -20.53 -36.70
C GLN A 7 3.23 -20.37 -35.44
N ARG A 8 3.04 -19.29 -34.69
CA ARG A 8 3.33 -19.27 -33.25
C ARG A 8 2.34 -20.22 -32.56
N THR A 9 2.83 -21.37 -32.16
CA THR A 9 2.16 -22.25 -31.21
C THR A 9 1.95 -21.45 -29.91
N PRO A 10 0.71 -21.37 -29.35
CA PRO A 10 0.52 -20.75 -28.05
C PRO A 10 1.32 -21.56 -27.03
N VAL A 11 2.23 -20.92 -26.33
CA VAL A 11 2.88 -21.46 -25.13
C VAL A 11 1.74 -21.75 -24.16
N ARG A 12 1.46 -23.04 -23.91
CA ARG A 12 0.58 -23.47 -22.83
C ARG A 12 1.18 -22.90 -21.55
N GLU A 13 0.49 -21.95 -20.94
CA GLU A 13 0.74 -21.57 -19.56
C GLU A 13 0.68 -22.83 -18.70
N PRO A 14 1.64 -23.06 -17.78
CA PRO A 14 1.55 -24.19 -16.88
C PRO A 14 0.23 -24.04 -16.11
N GLU A 15 -0.54 -25.14 -16.00
CA GLU A 15 -1.77 -25.20 -15.22
C GLU A 15 -1.41 -24.87 -13.76
N GLY A 16 -1.42 -23.58 -13.43
CA GLY A 16 -1.12 -23.07 -12.09
C GLY A 16 -2.21 -23.48 -11.12
N THR A 17 -1.85 -23.65 -9.86
CA THR A 17 -2.81 -23.89 -8.78
C THR A 17 -3.86 -22.77 -8.78
N PRO A 18 -5.17 -23.06 -8.94
CA PRO A 18 -6.18 -22.03 -9.11
C PRO A 18 -6.26 -21.15 -7.86
N ARG A 19 -6.28 -19.83 -8.07
CA ARG A 19 -6.41 -18.86 -7.00
C ARG A 19 -7.78 -18.99 -6.30
N PRO A 20 -7.81 -19.06 -4.95
CA PRO A 20 -9.09 -19.05 -4.22
C PRO A 20 -9.88 -17.75 -4.47
N ARG A 21 -11.19 -17.87 -4.67
CA ARG A 21 -12.07 -16.74 -4.97
C ARG A 21 -12.05 -15.61 -3.92
N ARG A 22 -11.71 -15.93 -2.67
CA ARG A 22 -11.59 -14.95 -1.58
C ARG A 22 -10.34 -14.07 -1.68
N LEU A 23 -9.33 -14.47 -2.46
CA LEU A 23 -8.14 -13.67 -2.73
C LEU A 23 -8.42 -12.71 -3.88
N PHE A 24 -8.98 -11.57 -3.57
CA PHE A 24 -9.34 -10.57 -4.57
C PHE A 24 -8.08 -9.83 -5.04
N ASP A 25 -7.89 -9.74 -6.37
CA ASP A 25 -6.84 -8.95 -7.03
C ASP A 25 -5.42 -9.23 -6.50
N ARG A 26 -5.09 -10.52 -6.35
CA ARG A 26 -3.79 -11.03 -5.87
C ARG A 26 -3.21 -12.07 -6.81
N ASP A 27 -3.43 -11.89 -8.11
CA ASP A 27 -3.03 -12.89 -9.11
C ASP A 27 -1.52 -12.99 -9.23
N ASP A 28 -0.81 -11.87 -9.23
CA ASP A 28 0.66 -11.83 -9.35
C ASP A 28 1.33 -12.40 -8.09
N GLU A 29 0.85 -12.01 -6.90
CA GLU A 29 1.37 -12.55 -5.64
C GLU A 29 1.08 -14.05 -5.53
N TRP A 30 -0.12 -14.49 -5.95
CA TRP A 30 -0.48 -15.91 -5.97
C TRP A 30 0.38 -16.71 -6.92
N ALA A 31 0.61 -16.21 -8.15
CA ALA A 31 1.46 -16.85 -9.14
C ALA A 31 2.91 -16.97 -8.64
N ALA A 32 3.47 -15.91 -8.07
CA ALA A 32 4.84 -15.92 -7.53
C ALA A 32 4.99 -16.90 -6.36
N LEU A 33 4.02 -16.91 -5.41
CA LEU A 33 4.05 -17.81 -4.25
C LEU A 33 3.85 -19.27 -4.64
N THR A 34 2.94 -19.56 -5.57
CA THR A 34 2.72 -20.95 -6.03
C THR A 34 3.91 -21.47 -6.85
N ALA A 35 4.51 -20.62 -7.68
CA ALA A 35 5.74 -20.97 -8.40
C ALA A 35 6.90 -21.28 -7.42
N PHE A 36 7.09 -20.45 -6.40
CA PHE A 36 8.07 -20.71 -5.34
C PHE A 36 7.78 -21.99 -4.56
N ALA A 37 6.52 -22.22 -4.16
CA ALA A 37 6.13 -23.37 -3.35
C ALA A 37 6.29 -24.71 -4.10
N GLN A 38 6.18 -24.69 -5.43
CA GLN A 38 6.26 -25.87 -6.29
C GLN A 38 7.60 -26.02 -7.02
N ASP A 39 8.55 -25.11 -6.77
CA ASP A 39 9.87 -25.17 -7.42
C ASP A 39 10.56 -26.52 -7.12
N PRO A 40 10.85 -27.35 -8.15
CA PRO A 40 11.47 -28.66 -7.99
C PRO A 40 12.95 -28.61 -7.63
N LYS A 41 13.57 -27.44 -7.65
CA LYS A 41 14.99 -27.25 -7.35
C LYS A 41 15.37 -27.89 -6.01
N THR A 42 16.47 -28.65 -6.00
CA THR A 42 17.05 -29.22 -4.78
C THR A 42 17.68 -28.14 -3.93
N GLY A 43 17.60 -28.29 -2.62
CA GLY A 43 18.00 -27.30 -1.64
C GLY A 43 16.77 -26.56 -1.05
N PRO A 44 16.89 -26.15 0.22
CA PRO A 44 15.82 -25.38 0.86
C PRO A 44 15.76 -23.96 0.26
N GLY A 45 14.56 -23.45 0.02
CA GLY A 45 14.31 -22.06 -0.40
C GLY A 45 13.69 -21.23 0.72
N LEU A 46 13.90 -19.92 0.70
CA LEU A 46 13.29 -18.97 1.64
C LEU A 46 12.51 -17.89 0.88
N CYS A 47 11.26 -17.71 1.28
CA CYS A 47 10.41 -16.59 0.87
C CYS A 47 10.06 -15.73 2.09
N VAL A 48 10.08 -14.42 1.92
CA VAL A 48 9.62 -13.45 2.92
C VAL A 48 8.41 -12.71 2.39
N VAL A 49 7.29 -12.77 3.12
CA VAL A 49 6.05 -12.06 2.78
C VAL A 49 5.80 -10.99 3.83
N SER A 50 5.75 -9.75 3.41
CA SER A 50 5.54 -8.61 4.30
C SER A 50 4.40 -7.71 3.80
N GLY A 51 3.82 -6.92 4.69
CA GLY A 51 2.78 -5.95 4.35
C GLY A 51 2.04 -5.47 5.59
N ARG A 52 1.30 -4.38 5.46
CA ARG A 52 0.51 -3.83 6.57
C ARG A 52 -0.54 -4.82 7.09
N PRO A 53 -1.00 -4.68 8.33
CA PRO A 53 -2.15 -5.44 8.84
C PRO A 53 -3.36 -5.34 7.90
N ARG A 54 -4.23 -6.32 7.95
CA ARG A 54 -5.53 -6.38 7.26
C ARG A 54 -5.47 -6.36 5.71
N GLN A 55 -4.26 -6.50 5.12
CA GLN A 55 -4.08 -6.59 3.66
C GLN A 55 -4.29 -8.01 3.08
N GLY A 56 -4.68 -8.97 3.91
CA GLY A 56 -4.97 -10.33 3.48
C GLY A 56 -3.75 -11.27 3.41
N LYS A 57 -2.61 -10.92 4.05
CA LYS A 57 -1.42 -11.80 4.11
C LYS A 57 -1.75 -13.20 4.63
N THR A 58 -2.36 -13.27 5.82
CA THR A 58 -2.75 -14.53 6.47
C THR A 58 -3.63 -15.37 5.55
N LEU A 59 -4.65 -14.76 4.93
CA LEU A 59 -5.52 -15.46 3.98
C LEU A 59 -4.75 -16.02 2.78
N LEU A 60 -3.79 -15.25 2.26
CA LEU A 60 -2.92 -15.66 1.14
C LEU A 60 -2.02 -16.83 1.54
N LEU A 61 -1.40 -16.77 2.72
CA LEU A 61 -0.48 -17.78 3.23
C LEU A 61 -1.19 -19.08 3.63
N GLU A 62 -2.35 -18.99 4.29
CA GLU A 62 -3.19 -20.16 4.57
C GLU A 62 -3.67 -20.84 3.27
N ALA A 63 -4.10 -20.03 2.31
CA ALA A 63 -4.55 -20.54 1.01
C ALA A 63 -3.41 -21.25 0.29
N LEU A 64 -2.18 -20.72 0.31
CA LEU A 64 -1.00 -21.35 -0.26
C LEU A 64 -0.76 -22.73 0.37
N ALA A 65 -0.66 -22.79 1.69
CA ALA A 65 -0.42 -24.04 2.41
C ALA A 65 -1.50 -25.09 2.11
N ARG A 66 -2.77 -24.67 2.11
CA ARG A 66 -3.90 -25.58 1.79
C ARG A 66 -3.86 -26.10 0.36
N ALA A 67 -3.61 -25.21 -0.61
CA ALA A 67 -3.62 -25.55 -2.03
C ALA A 67 -2.46 -26.46 -2.43
N THR A 68 -1.31 -26.36 -1.75
CA THR A 68 -0.10 -27.15 -2.03
C THR A 68 0.10 -28.35 -1.10
N GLY A 69 -0.80 -28.52 -0.12
CA GLY A 69 -0.63 -29.54 0.94
C GLY A 69 0.57 -29.27 1.82
N GLY A 70 0.91 -28.00 2.02
CA GLY A 70 1.99 -27.51 2.88
C GLY A 70 1.60 -27.45 4.35
N PHE A 71 2.59 -27.18 5.21
CA PHE A 71 2.40 -26.92 6.62
C PHE A 71 2.16 -25.43 6.86
N TYR A 72 1.26 -25.09 7.77
CA TYR A 72 0.97 -23.71 8.18
C TYR A 72 0.96 -23.59 9.70
N PHE A 73 1.62 -22.56 10.20
CA PHE A 73 1.58 -22.16 11.60
C PHE A 73 1.55 -20.63 11.70
N SER A 74 0.71 -20.10 12.61
CA SER A 74 0.68 -18.68 12.94
C SER A 74 1.25 -18.45 14.33
N GLY A 75 2.27 -17.58 14.42
CA GLY A 75 2.78 -17.06 15.69
C GLY A 75 1.69 -16.29 16.45
N GLN A 76 1.93 -16.09 17.72
CA GLN A 76 1.13 -15.23 18.59
C GLN A 76 2.04 -14.69 19.70
N GLU A 77 1.67 -13.58 20.30
CA GLU A 77 2.29 -13.07 21.52
C GLU A 77 2.21 -14.13 22.63
N ALA A 78 3.31 -14.79 22.91
CA ALA A 78 3.39 -15.88 23.88
C ALA A 78 4.84 -16.10 24.33
N THR A 79 5.05 -16.89 25.37
CA THR A 79 6.40 -17.32 25.74
C THR A 79 6.94 -18.32 24.72
N GLU A 80 8.28 -18.48 24.64
CA GLU A 80 8.93 -19.48 23.79
C GLU A 80 8.38 -20.88 24.03
N ALA A 81 8.21 -21.28 25.29
CA ALA A 81 7.71 -22.61 25.66
C ALA A 81 6.25 -22.82 25.17
N ASP A 82 5.40 -21.80 25.24
CA ASP A 82 4.03 -21.91 24.75
C ASP A 82 3.99 -21.93 23.22
N SER A 83 4.81 -21.13 22.55
CA SER A 83 4.95 -21.12 21.08
C SER A 83 5.40 -22.49 20.56
N LEU A 84 6.41 -23.10 21.17
CA LEU A 84 6.87 -24.46 20.82
C LEU A 84 5.80 -25.54 21.10
N ARG A 85 5.06 -25.43 22.21
CA ARG A 85 3.95 -26.33 22.50
C ARG A 85 2.86 -26.28 21.43
N ARG A 86 2.41 -25.06 21.08
CA ARG A 86 1.38 -24.83 20.05
C ARG A 86 1.84 -25.28 18.67
N LEU A 87 3.08 -24.97 18.31
CA LEU A 87 3.67 -25.47 17.07
C LEU A 87 3.66 -27.01 17.02
N GLY A 88 3.99 -27.68 18.14
CA GLY A 88 3.97 -29.14 18.25
C GLY A 88 2.57 -29.74 18.10
N GLU A 89 1.54 -29.05 18.58
CA GLU A 89 0.14 -29.42 18.39
C GLU A 89 -0.29 -29.29 16.92
N GLU A 90 0.07 -28.19 16.25
CA GLU A 90 -0.21 -27.98 14.83
C GLU A 90 0.54 -28.99 13.94
N TYR A 91 1.80 -29.23 14.24
CA TYR A 91 2.61 -30.21 13.53
C TYR A 91 2.04 -31.62 13.64
N ALA A 92 1.60 -32.04 14.84
CA ALA A 92 0.96 -33.34 15.05
C ALA A 92 -0.36 -33.45 14.27
N ARG A 93 -1.18 -32.39 14.25
CA ARG A 93 -2.39 -32.34 13.43
C ARG A 93 -2.08 -32.51 11.95
N TYR A 94 -1.09 -31.77 11.43
CA TYR A 94 -0.64 -31.87 10.05
C TYR A 94 -0.15 -33.29 9.72
N ARG A 95 0.66 -33.89 10.58
CA ARG A 95 1.20 -35.25 10.43
C ARG A 95 0.19 -36.34 10.74
N ARG A 96 -0.99 -36.01 11.26
CA ARG A 96 -1.99 -36.96 11.78
C ARG A 96 -1.40 -37.91 12.83
N ALA A 97 -0.50 -37.36 13.65
CA ALA A 97 0.14 -38.11 14.72
C ALA A 97 -0.81 -38.24 15.92
N ALA A 98 -0.65 -39.33 16.72
CA ALA A 98 -1.49 -39.62 17.89
C ALA A 98 -1.21 -38.68 19.05
N ALA A 99 -0.03 -38.09 19.13
CA ALA A 99 0.38 -37.16 20.20
C ALA A 99 1.13 -35.94 19.63
N PRO A 100 1.05 -34.79 20.34
CA PRO A 100 1.83 -33.61 19.98
C PRO A 100 3.33 -33.85 20.00
N SER A 101 4.05 -33.29 19.03
CA SER A 101 5.52 -33.24 19.09
C SER A 101 5.95 -32.29 20.21
N ARG A 102 7.04 -32.67 20.89
CA ARG A 102 7.64 -31.87 21.95
C ARG A 102 9.11 -31.65 21.64
N TRP A 103 9.47 -30.38 21.44
CA TRP A 103 10.85 -30.00 21.17
C TRP A 103 11.45 -29.25 22.37
N PRO A 104 12.70 -29.49 22.71
CA PRO A 104 13.36 -28.79 23.82
C PRO A 104 13.68 -27.33 23.47
N ASP A 105 13.81 -27.03 22.19
CA ASP A 105 14.18 -25.70 21.66
C ASP A 105 13.78 -25.53 20.20
N TRP A 106 13.92 -24.30 19.69
CA TRP A 106 13.66 -23.96 18.29
C TRP A 106 14.55 -24.68 17.28
N LYS A 107 15.78 -25.06 17.69
CA LYS A 107 16.67 -25.77 16.76
C LYS A 107 16.08 -27.11 16.35
N HIS A 108 15.60 -27.90 17.31
CA HIS A 108 14.98 -29.21 17.04
C HIS A 108 13.67 -29.04 16.25
N ALA A 109 12.85 -28.04 16.62
CA ALA A 109 11.61 -27.75 15.91
C ALA A 109 11.85 -27.37 14.43
N VAL A 110 12.79 -26.45 14.17
CA VAL A 110 13.12 -26.01 12.81
C VAL A 110 13.73 -27.15 12.00
N ASP A 111 14.64 -27.94 12.56
CA ASP A 111 15.25 -29.08 11.84
C ASP A 111 14.16 -30.10 11.42
N GLU A 112 13.17 -30.39 12.27
CA GLU A 112 12.06 -31.30 11.96
C GLU A 112 11.05 -30.70 10.95
N LEU A 113 10.74 -29.41 11.06
CA LEU A 113 9.91 -28.71 10.07
C LEU A 113 10.54 -28.73 8.68
N LEU A 114 11.85 -28.47 8.60
CA LEU A 114 12.55 -28.48 7.32
C LEU A 114 12.66 -29.89 6.72
N ALA A 115 12.68 -30.95 7.52
CA ALA A 115 12.65 -32.34 7.04
C ALA A 115 11.35 -32.71 6.32
N LEU A 116 10.26 -31.92 6.47
CA LEU A 116 9.03 -32.14 5.72
C LEU A 116 9.22 -32.08 4.19
N GLY A 117 10.22 -31.36 3.70
CA GLY A 117 10.54 -31.23 2.29
C GLY A 117 11.52 -32.26 1.73
N ASP A 118 11.87 -33.32 2.46
CA ASP A 118 12.86 -34.32 2.02
C ASP A 118 12.39 -35.16 0.83
N THR A 119 11.08 -35.33 0.66
CA THR A 119 10.53 -36.22 -0.38
C THR A 119 9.97 -35.49 -1.58
N ARG A 120 9.50 -34.25 -1.41
CA ARG A 120 8.91 -33.42 -2.47
C ARG A 120 9.04 -31.93 -2.11
N PRO A 121 8.88 -31.01 -3.09
CA PRO A 121 8.69 -29.61 -2.76
C PRO A 121 7.52 -29.43 -1.79
N LEU A 122 7.76 -28.78 -0.66
CA LEU A 122 6.76 -28.60 0.38
C LEU A 122 6.92 -27.24 1.05
N PRO A 123 5.90 -26.37 0.94
CA PRO A 123 5.92 -25.12 1.67
C PRO A 123 5.67 -25.36 3.15
N VAL A 124 6.56 -24.76 3.96
CA VAL A 124 6.43 -24.60 5.41
C VAL A 124 6.19 -23.13 5.66
N VAL A 125 4.98 -22.78 6.06
CA VAL A 125 4.55 -21.39 6.26
C VAL A 125 4.53 -21.08 7.75
N ILE A 126 5.27 -20.05 8.15
CA ILE A 126 5.25 -19.46 9.49
C ILE A 126 4.75 -18.02 9.34
N ASP A 127 3.48 -17.79 9.65
CA ASP A 127 2.86 -16.46 9.66
C ASP A 127 3.03 -15.80 11.03
N ALA A 128 2.82 -14.47 11.11
CA ALA A 128 3.07 -13.66 12.31
C ALA A 128 4.46 -13.95 12.93
N PHE A 129 5.47 -14.04 12.06
CA PHE A 129 6.85 -14.35 12.46
C PHE A 129 7.45 -13.35 13.47
N PRO A 130 7.12 -12.03 13.42
CA PRO A 130 7.55 -11.06 14.42
C PRO A 130 7.26 -11.48 15.87
N ASP A 131 6.06 -12.00 16.15
CA ASP A 131 5.62 -12.39 17.50
C ASP A 131 6.52 -13.52 18.08
N LEU A 132 6.94 -14.44 17.20
CA LEU A 132 7.86 -15.50 17.59
C LEU A 132 9.27 -14.98 17.86
N VAL A 133 9.73 -13.99 17.09
CA VAL A 133 11.05 -13.39 17.29
C VAL A 133 11.10 -12.55 18.56
N GLU A 134 10.01 -11.88 18.92
CA GLU A 134 9.91 -11.14 20.18
C GLU A 134 10.15 -12.06 21.39
N ALA A 135 9.49 -13.22 21.39
CA ALA A 135 9.68 -14.23 22.44
C ALA A 135 11.03 -14.97 22.34
N SER A 136 11.59 -15.08 21.13
CA SER A 136 12.79 -15.88 20.85
C SER A 136 13.71 -15.16 19.85
N PRO A 137 14.47 -14.14 20.30
CA PRO A 137 15.31 -13.32 19.41
C PRO A 137 16.40 -14.10 18.64
N ALA A 138 16.74 -15.29 19.08
CA ALA A 138 17.70 -16.18 18.40
C ALA A 138 17.09 -16.90 17.18
N LEU A 139 15.76 -16.96 17.05
CA LEU A 139 15.07 -17.76 16.03
C LEU A 139 15.52 -17.45 14.60
N PRO A 140 15.72 -16.18 14.15
CA PRO A 140 16.24 -15.90 12.82
C PRO A 140 17.61 -16.55 12.55
N SER A 141 18.50 -16.56 13.54
CA SER A 141 19.82 -17.19 13.44
C SER A 141 19.75 -18.71 13.41
N VAL A 142 18.83 -19.30 14.17
CA VAL A 142 18.55 -20.75 14.16
C VAL A 142 18.07 -21.19 12.77
N ILE A 143 17.10 -20.50 12.19
CA ILE A 143 16.58 -20.77 10.85
C ILE A 143 17.69 -20.62 9.80
N HIS A 144 18.47 -19.53 9.83
CA HIS A 144 19.59 -19.33 8.92
C HIS A 144 20.60 -20.48 9.00
N GLY A 145 21.00 -20.88 10.21
CA GLY A 145 21.91 -21.99 10.40
C GLY A 145 21.38 -23.32 9.86
N ALA A 146 20.09 -23.60 10.05
CA ALA A 146 19.44 -24.80 9.53
C ALA A 146 19.39 -24.81 7.98
N LEU A 147 18.97 -23.71 7.35
CA LEU A 147 18.94 -23.58 5.89
C LEU A 147 20.35 -23.74 5.27
N ARG A 148 21.37 -23.15 5.87
CA ARG A 148 22.75 -23.30 5.40
C ARG A 148 23.28 -24.74 5.52
N ARG A 149 22.98 -25.44 6.63
CA ARG A 149 23.36 -26.85 6.79
C ARG A 149 22.75 -27.71 5.70
N LEU A 150 21.45 -27.51 5.41
CA LEU A 150 20.75 -28.25 4.35
C LEU A 150 21.28 -27.92 2.96
N ALA A 151 21.55 -26.66 2.66
CA ALA A 151 22.11 -26.25 1.38
C ALA A 151 23.52 -26.82 1.13
N GLY A 152 24.32 -27.03 2.16
CA GLY A 152 25.66 -27.63 2.10
C GLY A 152 25.68 -29.17 2.17
N SER A 153 24.55 -29.82 2.37
CA SER A 153 24.45 -31.27 2.49
C SER A 153 24.06 -31.93 1.16
N ALA A 154 24.39 -33.21 0.99
CA ALA A 154 23.96 -34.01 -0.18
C ALA A 154 22.46 -34.42 -0.14
N THR A 155 21.68 -33.84 0.75
CA THR A 155 20.26 -34.16 0.89
C THR A 155 19.43 -33.62 -0.27
N GLN A 156 18.39 -34.34 -0.64
CA GLN A 156 17.42 -33.97 -1.69
C GLN A 156 16.32 -33.05 -1.11
N ASN A 157 16.59 -32.35 0.01
CA ASN A 157 15.59 -31.48 0.66
C ASN A 157 15.08 -30.39 -0.31
N ARG A 158 13.77 -30.19 -0.34
CA ARG A 158 13.07 -29.20 -1.19
C ARG A 158 12.07 -28.40 -0.35
N THR A 159 12.39 -28.15 0.90
CA THR A 159 11.53 -27.29 1.74
C THR A 159 11.49 -25.88 1.19
N ARG A 160 10.31 -25.33 1.10
CA ARG A 160 10.04 -23.95 0.71
C ARG A 160 9.54 -23.19 1.93
N LEU A 161 10.48 -22.64 2.70
CA LEU A 161 10.13 -21.89 3.93
C LEU A 161 9.56 -20.53 3.54
N VAL A 162 8.38 -20.19 4.07
CA VAL A 162 7.71 -18.91 3.88
C VAL A 162 7.53 -18.25 5.25
N LEU A 163 8.14 -17.08 5.44
CA LEU A 163 8.00 -16.29 6.65
C LEU A 163 7.09 -15.09 6.38
N GLY A 164 5.92 -15.07 7.03
CA GLY A 164 4.95 -13.99 6.96
C GLY A 164 5.09 -13.04 8.13
N GLY A 165 4.97 -11.73 7.89
CA GLY A 165 5.01 -10.75 8.96
C GLY A 165 4.55 -9.37 8.53
N GLU A 166 4.90 -8.38 9.32
CA GLU A 166 4.54 -6.98 9.15
C GLU A 166 5.26 -6.32 7.96
N THR A 167 5.34 -5.00 8.00
CA THR A 167 5.96 -4.21 6.93
C THR A 167 7.43 -4.58 6.68
N ALA A 168 7.90 -4.33 5.46
CA ALA A 168 9.28 -4.65 5.10
C ALA A 168 10.35 -4.02 6.01
N PRO A 169 10.22 -2.76 6.52
CA PRO A 169 11.16 -2.23 7.49
C PRO A 169 11.16 -2.98 8.83
N VAL A 170 10.01 -3.41 9.33
CA VAL A 170 9.91 -4.22 10.56
C VAL A 170 10.60 -5.56 10.34
N MET A 171 10.23 -6.28 9.28
CA MET A 171 10.88 -7.55 8.93
C MET A 171 12.40 -7.40 8.74
N SER A 172 12.84 -6.29 8.14
CA SER A 172 14.28 -6.02 7.97
C SER A 172 15.01 -5.83 9.30
N ARG A 173 14.38 -5.20 10.28
CA ARG A 173 14.96 -5.05 11.63
C ARG A 173 15.07 -6.39 12.34
N LEU A 174 14.07 -7.26 12.22
CA LEU A 174 14.09 -8.60 12.79
C LEU A 174 15.22 -9.47 12.22
N PHE A 175 15.59 -9.21 10.97
CA PHE A 175 16.73 -9.89 10.34
C PHE A 175 18.07 -9.16 10.54
N ALA A 176 18.08 -8.02 11.25
CA ALA A 176 19.32 -7.32 11.59
C ALA A 176 20.21 -8.24 12.46
N GLY A 177 21.45 -8.44 12.03
CA GLY A 177 22.36 -9.39 12.68
C GLY A 177 22.19 -10.87 12.25
N SER A 178 21.21 -11.20 11.42
CA SER A 178 21.07 -12.49 10.75
C SER A 178 21.14 -12.30 9.23
N PRO A 179 21.90 -13.11 8.50
CA PRO A 179 21.95 -13.05 7.04
C PRO A 179 20.73 -13.70 6.36
N LEU A 180 19.63 -13.95 7.05
CA LEU A 180 18.39 -14.52 6.48
C LEU A 180 17.93 -13.77 5.23
N ARG A 181 17.94 -12.44 5.28
CA ARG A 181 17.51 -11.63 4.14
C ARG A 181 18.37 -11.87 2.89
N SER A 182 19.68 -12.09 3.06
CA SER A 182 20.60 -12.30 1.94
C SER A 182 20.40 -13.64 1.23
N ILE A 183 19.69 -14.58 1.84
CA ILE A 183 19.39 -15.90 1.26
C ILE A 183 17.92 -16.04 0.85
N ALA A 184 17.10 -15.00 1.01
CA ALA A 184 15.73 -15.00 0.52
C ALA A 184 15.72 -15.01 -1.01
N GLU A 185 15.08 -16.01 -1.60
CA GLU A 185 14.92 -16.17 -3.05
C GLU A 185 13.74 -15.35 -3.56
N LEU A 186 12.74 -15.10 -2.70
CA LEU A 186 11.55 -14.32 -3.01
C LEU A 186 11.22 -13.39 -1.85
N GLU A 187 11.11 -12.10 -2.13
CA GLU A 187 10.54 -11.11 -1.21
C GLU A 187 9.26 -10.55 -1.82
N LEU A 188 8.13 -10.80 -1.18
CA LEU A 188 6.83 -10.26 -1.58
C LEU A 188 6.36 -9.22 -0.57
N ARG A 189 5.96 -8.08 -1.10
CA ARG A 189 5.38 -7.01 -0.32
C ARG A 189 3.91 -6.85 -0.71
N ILE A 190 3.01 -7.28 0.17
CA ILE A 190 1.57 -7.14 -0.05
C ILE A 190 1.19 -5.67 0.12
N GLN A 191 0.81 -5.05 -0.99
CA GLN A 191 0.41 -3.65 -1.04
C GLN A 191 -1.11 -3.51 -0.82
N PRO A 192 -1.58 -2.35 -0.33
CA PRO A 192 -2.99 -1.99 -0.44
C PRO A 192 -3.46 -2.10 -1.90
N LEU A 193 -4.73 -2.43 -2.10
CA LEU A 193 -5.34 -2.43 -3.43
C LEU A 193 -5.33 -1.00 -3.99
N ASP A 194 -5.06 -0.87 -5.28
CA ASP A 194 -5.19 0.41 -5.96
C ASP A 194 -6.65 0.85 -6.09
N PHE A 195 -6.86 2.11 -6.47
CA PHE A 195 -8.20 2.71 -6.54
C PHE A 195 -9.15 2.02 -7.53
N ARG A 196 -8.64 1.43 -8.62
CA ARG A 196 -9.44 0.65 -9.58
C ARG A 196 -9.84 -0.71 -9.01
N ALA A 197 -8.90 -1.38 -8.35
CA ALA A 197 -9.17 -2.62 -7.64
C ALA A 197 -10.17 -2.40 -6.50
N VAL A 198 -10.07 -1.28 -5.78
CA VAL A 198 -11.03 -0.90 -4.74
C VAL A 198 -12.43 -0.70 -5.32
N ALA A 199 -12.58 0.02 -6.43
CA ALA A 199 -13.88 0.18 -7.09
C ALA A 199 -14.52 -1.19 -7.41
N ARG A 200 -13.73 -2.11 -8.01
CA ARG A 200 -14.16 -3.48 -8.28
C ARG A 200 -14.47 -4.27 -7.01
N LEU A 201 -13.60 -4.14 -5.98
CA LEU A 201 -13.81 -4.80 -4.69
C LEU A 201 -15.15 -4.38 -4.07
N TRP A 202 -15.49 -3.09 -4.10
CA TRP A 202 -16.72 -2.53 -3.53
C TRP A 202 -17.93 -2.65 -4.47
N GLY A 203 -17.74 -3.11 -5.71
CA GLY A 203 -18.81 -3.24 -6.69
C GLY A 203 -19.40 -1.89 -7.12
N ILE A 204 -18.56 -0.84 -7.18
CA ILE A 204 -18.97 0.53 -7.50
C ILE A 204 -18.51 0.84 -8.93
N GLU A 205 -19.47 1.10 -9.82
CA GLU A 205 -19.22 1.45 -11.22
C GLU A 205 -19.05 2.96 -11.42
N ASP A 206 -19.71 3.79 -10.61
CA ASP A 206 -19.59 5.26 -10.68
C ASP A 206 -18.22 5.71 -10.15
N PRO A 207 -17.33 6.28 -10.99
CA PRO A 207 -16.01 6.72 -10.58
C PRO A 207 -16.01 7.79 -9.48
N ALA A 208 -17.01 8.66 -9.44
CA ALA A 208 -17.11 9.71 -8.42
C ALA A 208 -17.46 9.11 -7.05
N LEU A 209 -18.36 8.14 -7.00
CA LEU A 209 -18.68 7.38 -5.78
C LEU A 209 -17.50 6.52 -5.36
N ALA A 210 -16.84 5.82 -6.30
CA ALA A 210 -15.68 4.99 -6.04
C ALA A 210 -14.55 5.80 -5.40
N LEU A 211 -14.27 7.00 -5.90
CA LEU A 211 -13.30 7.92 -5.31
C LEU A 211 -13.68 8.34 -3.89
N ARG A 212 -14.95 8.69 -3.65
CA ARG A 212 -15.42 9.09 -2.32
C ARG A 212 -15.27 7.97 -1.31
N VAL A 213 -15.62 6.74 -1.68
CA VAL A 213 -15.44 5.54 -0.85
C VAL A 213 -13.95 5.27 -0.61
N HIS A 214 -13.13 5.32 -1.67
CA HIS A 214 -11.68 5.15 -1.55
C HIS A 214 -11.04 6.20 -0.62
N ALA A 215 -11.49 7.44 -0.66
CA ALA A 215 -11.02 8.51 0.23
C ALA A 215 -11.35 8.26 1.72
N VAL A 216 -12.22 7.30 2.03
CA VAL A 216 -12.57 6.89 3.41
C VAL A 216 -11.85 5.61 3.81
N VAL A 217 -11.99 4.54 3.01
CA VAL A 217 -11.55 3.19 3.39
C VAL A 217 -10.25 2.74 2.73
N GLY A 218 -9.77 3.47 1.73
CA GLY A 218 -8.54 3.10 1.03
C GLY A 218 -8.56 1.73 0.39
N GLY A 219 -7.37 1.13 0.25
CA GLY A 219 -7.13 -0.15 -0.40
C GLY A 219 -7.07 -1.37 0.52
N THR A 220 -7.68 -1.31 1.70
CA THR A 220 -7.64 -2.41 2.68
C THR A 220 -8.85 -3.34 2.50
N PRO A 221 -8.67 -4.60 2.02
CA PRO A 221 -9.78 -5.49 1.69
C PRO A 221 -10.65 -5.87 2.89
N ALA A 222 -10.04 -6.02 4.08
CA ALA A 222 -10.76 -6.41 5.29
C ALA A 222 -11.86 -5.41 5.67
N TYR A 223 -11.71 -4.12 5.35
CA TYR A 223 -12.69 -3.11 5.72
C TYR A 223 -14.07 -3.39 5.12
N ARG A 224 -14.14 -3.94 3.90
CA ARG A 224 -15.39 -4.35 3.30
C ARG A 224 -16.02 -5.55 4.02
N TYR A 225 -15.25 -6.61 4.22
CA TYR A 225 -15.81 -7.89 4.66
C TYR A 225 -15.95 -7.97 6.19
N ASP A 226 -14.90 -7.61 6.92
CA ASP A 226 -14.82 -7.86 8.36
C ASP A 226 -15.29 -6.66 9.19
N TYR A 227 -15.30 -5.44 8.62
CA TYR A 227 -15.58 -4.22 9.39
C TYR A 227 -16.93 -3.58 9.07
N VAL A 228 -17.44 -3.71 7.84
CA VAL A 228 -18.79 -3.23 7.47
C VAL A 228 -19.73 -4.33 7.03
N ASN A 229 -19.32 -5.62 7.08
CA ASN A 229 -20.16 -6.78 6.73
C ASN A 229 -20.83 -6.65 5.36
N ASP A 230 -20.06 -6.30 4.32
CA ASP A 230 -20.54 -6.05 2.96
C ASP A 230 -21.56 -4.90 2.83
N ASP A 231 -21.71 -4.02 3.83
CA ASP A 231 -22.50 -2.81 3.67
C ASP A 231 -21.77 -1.83 2.73
N VAL A 232 -22.27 -1.69 1.52
CA VAL A 232 -21.75 -0.80 0.48
C VAL A 232 -22.77 0.32 0.19
N PRO A 233 -22.32 1.53 -0.20
CA PRO A 233 -23.26 2.58 -0.60
C PRO A 233 -23.96 2.17 -1.90
N ARG A 234 -25.30 2.30 -1.92
CA ARG A 234 -26.16 1.86 -3.03
C ARG A 234 -26.10 2.79 -4.25
N GLY A 235 -25.56 3.99 -4.07
CA GLY A 235 -25.41 5.03 -5.10
C GLY A 235 -24.85 6.30 -4.48
N PRO A 236 -24.61 7.34 -5.30
CA PRO A 236 -24.07 8.62 -4.83
C PRO A 236 -24.91 9.29 -3.72
N GLU A 237 -26.21 9.11 -3.77
CA GLU A 237 -27.19 9.64 -2.79
C GLU A 237 -27.15 8.91 -1.45
N ASP A 238 -26.74 7.63 -1.41
CA ASP A 238 -26.62 6.85 -0.18
C ASP A 238 -25.27 7.05 0.53
N PHE A 239 -24.32 7.71 -0.09
CA PHE A 239 -22.97 7.85 0.48
C PHE A 239 -22.97 8.49 1.87
N ASP A 240 -23.74 9.56 2.07
CA ASP A 240 -23.83 10.25 3.36
C ASP A 240 -24.46 9.34 4.42
N GLY A 241 -25.50 8.59 4.03
CA GLY A 241 -26.13 7.58 4.87
C GLY A 241 -25.17 6.45 5.22
N TRP A 242 -24.38 5.99 4.24
CA TRP A 242 -23.38 4.97 4.45
C TRP A 242 -22.28 5.41 5.44
N ILE A 243 -21.77 6.63 5.30
CA ILE A 243 -20.82 7.22 6.26
C ILE A 243 -21.39 7.21 7.68
N CYS A 244 -22.65 7.67 7.84
CA CYS A 244 -23.28 7.76 9.16
C CYS A 244 -23.52 6.39 9.82
N ARG A 245 -23.88 5.36 9.04
CA ARG A 245 -24.16 4.03 9.59
C ARG A 245 -22.93 3.14 9.77
N THR A 246 -21.77 3.51 9.16
CA THR A 246 -20.53 2.74 9.21
C THR A 246 -19.42 3.48 9.96
N VAL A 247 -18.74 4.43 9.32
CA VAL A 247 -17.50 5.05 9.82
C VAL A 247 -17.74 6.01 10.98
N LEU A 248 -18.91 6.67 11.02
CA LEU A 248 -19.30 7.59 12.10
C LEU A 248 -20.14 6.95 13.20
N ASN A 249 -20.42 5.65 13.10
CA ASN A 249 -21.21 4.94 14.12
C ASN A 249 -20.29 4.31 15.17
N PRO A 250 -20.30 4.78 16.45
CA PRO A 250 -19.43 4.24 17.51
C PRO A 250 -19.61 2.74 17.79
N ARG A 251 -20.72 2.16 17.34
CA ARG A 251 -21.03 0.73 17.54
C ARG A 251 -20.37 -0.18 16.49
N THR A 252 -19.86 0.37 15.40
CA THR A 252 -19.24 -0.42 14.33
C THR A 252 -17.76 -0.68 14.58
N PRO A 253 -17.21 -1.80 14.09
CA PRO A 253 -15.79 -2.06 14.16
C PRO A 253 -14.97 -0.98 13.41
N LEU A 254 -15.45 -0.51 12.25
CA LEU A 254 -14.72 0.45 11.42
C LEU A 254 -14.48 1.80 12.11
N PHE A 255 -15.41 2.26 12.95
CA PHE A 255 -15.26 3.48 13.76
C PHE A 255 -14.03 3.43 14.69
N ARG A 256 -13.71 2.24 15.22
CA ARG A 256 -12.61 2.05 16.19
C ARG A 256 -11.30 1.72 15.52
N GLU A 257 -11.35 1.19 14.31
CA GLU A 257 -10.23 0.58 13.61
C GLU A 257 -9.03 1.52 13.44
N ALA A 258 -9.26 2.74 12.93
CA ALA A 258 -8.17 3.68 12.66
C ALA A 258 -7.35 4.03 13.91
N ARG A 259 -8.02 4.11 15.07
CA ARG A 259 -7.33 4.31 16.36
C ARG A 259 -6.56 3.06 16.77
N HIS A 260 -7.18 1.88 16.66
CA HIS A 260 -6.54 0.61 17.00
C HIS A 260 -5.26 0.39 16.19
N LEU A 261 -5.28 0.70 14.88
CA LEU A 261 -4.09 0.59 14.04
C LEU A 261 -2.90 1.39 14.57
N VAL A 262 -3.14 2.64 15.03
CA VAL A 262 -2.05 3.47 15.57
C VAL A 262 -1.59 2.92 16.92
N ASP A 263 -2.52 2.54 17.80
CA ASP A 263 -2.23 2.07 19.16
C ASP A 263 -1.49 0.72 19.14
N GLU A 264 -1.86 -0.22 18.27
CA GLU A 264 -1.22 -1.54 18.12
C GLU A 264 0.20 -1.41 17.57
N GLU A 265 0.40 -0.59 16.52
CA GLU A 265 1.64 -0.56 15.76
C GLU A 265 2.73 0.36 16.38
N THR A 266 2.36 1.36 17.22
CA THR A 266 3.34 2.38 17.66
C THR A 266 3.87 2.19 19.07
N GLY A 267 3.33 1.24 19.86
CA GLY A 267 3.75 0.97 21.23
C GLY A 267 3.43 2.09 22.24
N HIS A 268 3.22 1.76 23.48
CA HIS A 268 2.63 2.63 24.53
C HIS A 268 3.33 3.99 24.79
N GLY A 269 4.60 4.16 24.44
CA GLY A 269 5.35 5.39 24.71
C GLY A 269 5.26 6.46 23.60
N SER A 270 4.77 6.12 22.41
CA SER A 270 4.87 6.98 21.22
C SER A 270 3.51 7.45 20.66
N HIS A 271 2.39 6.93 21.19
CA HIS A 271 1.05 7.17 20.64
C HIS A 271 0.71 8.66 20.52
N GLY A 272 0.92 9.45 21.56
CA GLY A 272 0.59 10.88 21.56
C GLY A 272 1.30 11.65 20.46
N ALA A 273 2.60 11.38 20.27
CA ALA A 273 3.40 12.02 19.24
C ALA A 273 2.94 11.60 17.83
N CYS A 274 2.66 10.32 17.63
CA CYS A 274 2.16 9.79 16.37
C CYS A 274 0.81 10.40 16.00
N HIS A 275 -0.13 10.47 16.94
CA HIS A 275 -1.43 11.10 16.71
C HIS A 275 -1.30 12.60 16.38
N SER A 276 -0.37 13.33 17.02
CA SER A 276 -0.13 14.75 16.72
C SER A 276 0.42 14.93 15.30
N VAL A 277 1.34 14.07 14.88
CA VAL A 277 1.89 14.06 13.51
C VAL A 277 0.77 13.74 12.48
N LEU A 278 -0.06 12.74 12.75
CA LEU A 278 -1.18 12.41 11.87
C LEU A 278 -2.22 13.53 11.80
N ALA A 279 -2.48 14.24 12.91
CA ALA A 279 -3.36 15.41 12.91
C ALA A 279 -2.79 16.55 12.08
N ALA A 280 -1.48 16.83 12.19
CA ALA A 280 -0.80 17.83 11.37
C ALA A 280 -0.91 17.52 9.87
N LEU A 281 -0.64 16.27 9.48
CA LEU A 281 -0.77 15.82 8.10
C LEU A 281 -2.22 15.90 7.61
N ALA A 282 -3.18 15.47 8.43
CA ALA A 282 -4.60 15.57 8.12
C ALA A 282 -5.08 17.04 8.02
N SER A 283 -4.38 17.99 8.60
CA SER A 283 -4.64 19.43 8.46
C SER A 283 -3.95 20.08 7.25
N GLY A 284 -3.14 19.31 6.50
CA GLY A 284 -2.49 19.77 5.26
C GLY A 284 -1.00 20.09 5.41
N CYS A 285 -0.39 19.96 6.61
CA CYS A 285 1.06 20.04 6.77
C CYS A 285 1.72 18.87 6.02
N THR A 286 2.79 19.14 5.29
CA THR A 286 3.47 18.11 4.48
C THR A 286 4.97 18.03 4.73
N THR A 287 5.59 19.09 5.21
CA THR A 287 7.02 19.12 5.50
C THR A 287 7.29 18.86 6.97
N HIS A 288 8.49 18.38 7.27
CA HIS A 288 8.91 18.11 8.64
C HIS A 288 8.78 19.34 9.56
N GLY A 289 9.17 20.52 9.06
CA GLY A 289 9.07 21.76 9.84
C GLY A 289 7.62 22.18 10.13
N GLU A 290 6.73 22.11 9.14
CA GLU A 290 5.29 22.41 9.30
C GLU A 290 4.65 21.46 10.31
N ILE A 291 4.95 20.15 10.21
CA ILE A 291 4.42 19.11 11.09
C ILE A 291 4.87 19.34 12.53
N ALA A 292 6.16 19.59 12.75
CA ALA A 292 6.70 19.85 14.09
C ALA A 292 6.08 21.11 14.71
N ALA A 293 5.95 22.19 13.92
CA ALA A 293 5.32 23.43 14.37
C ALA A 293 3.85 23.25 14.74
N TYR A 294 3.07 22.56 13.89
CA TYR A 294 1.66 22.25 14.16
C TYR A 294 1.48 21.39 15.41
N ALA A 295 2.31 20.36 15.56
CA ALA A 295 2.26 19.45 16.70
C ALA A 295 2.81 20.03 18.00
N GLY A 296 3.41 21.21 17.98
CA GLY A 296 4.09 21.81 19.15
C GLY A 296 5.27 20.96 19.64
N GLN A 297 5.91 20.19 18.74
CA GLN A 297 6.98 19.25 19.06
C GLN A 297 8.34 19.80 18.65
N GLN A 298 9.39 19.32 19.34
CA GLN A 298 10.76 19.54 18.87
C GLN A 298 11.00 18.69 17.61
N LEU A 299 11.84 19.18 16.69
CA LEU A 299 12.16 18.47 15.44
C LEU A 299 12.61 17.00 15.64
N PRO A 300 13.46 16.66 16.63
CA PRO A 300 13.85 15.26 16.84
C PRO A 300 12.68 14.35 17.26
N ASP A 301 11.70 14.87 18.00
CA ASP A 301 10.53 14.08 18.43
C ASP A 301 9.58 13.82 17.27
N ALA A 302 9.31 14.87 16.47
CA ALA A 302 8.56 14.74 15.23
C ALA A 302 9.23 13.76 14.26
N SER A 303 10.57 13.78 14.13
CA SER A 303 11.34 12.84 13.30
C SER A 303 11.16 11.40 13.73
N ARG A 304 11.17 11.12 15.04
CA ARG A 304 10.97 9.77 15.57
C ARG A 304 9.57 9.27 15.24
N ALA A 305 8.54 10.07 15.46
CA ALA A 305 7.16 9.73 15.15
C ALA A 305 6.95 9.51 13.63
N LEU A 306 7.50 10.39 12.78
CA LEU A 306 7.46 10.26 11.33
C LEU A 306 8.15 8.96 10.87
N THR A 307 9.29 8.61 11.45
CA THR A 307 10.03 7.38 11.12
C THR A 307 9.21 6.16 11.51
N LEU A 308 8.65 6.14 12.73
CA LEU A 308 7.83 5.04 13.22
C LEU A 308 6.60 4.83 12.33
N LEU A 309 5.81 5.87 12.08
CA LEU A 309 4.63 5.80 11.22
C LEU A 309 4.96 5.36 9.78
N ARG A 310 6.10 5.82 9.24
CA ARG A 310 6.56 5.39 7.91
C ARG A 310 6.96 3.91 7.90
N ASP A 311 7.68 3.46 8.91
CA ASP A 311 8.15 2.07 9.01
C ASP A 311 6.98 1.08 9.11
N HIS A 312 5.89 1.49 9.77
CA HIS A 312 4.63 0.72 9.79
C HIS A 312 3.72 0.97 8.57
N GLY A 313 4.20 1.72 7.56
CA GLY A 313 3.47 1.96 6.32
C GLY A 313 2.24 2.88 6.44
N MET A 314 2.12 3.61 7.55
CA MET A 314 1.04 4.58 7.75
C MET A 314 1.30 5.90 7.05
N LEU A 315 2.56 6.19 6.73
CA LEU A 315 2.99 7.38 5.99
C LEU A 315 3.72 7.02 4.70
N LEU A 316 3.51 7.85 3.70
CA LEU A 316 4.34 7.95 2.51
C LEU A 316 5.22 9.18 2.63
N SER A 317 6.50 9.00 2.28
CA SER A 317 7.48 10.08 2.25
C SER A 317 8.11 10.09 0.86
N GLN A 318 7.97 11.20 0.14
CA GLN A 318 8.45 11.33 -1.23
C GLN A 318 9.21 12.65 -1.40
N PRO A 319 10.27 12.67 -2.23
CA PRO A 319 10.88 13.92 -2.64
C PRO A 319 9.86 14.82 -3.34
N ASP A 320 10.01 16.14 -3.17
CA ASP A 320 9.25 17.12 -3.94
C ASP A 320 9.71 17.07 -5.41
N GLY A 321 8.75 17.15 -6.33
CA GLY A 321 8.98 16.97 -7.77
C GLY A 321 9.93 17.98 -8.41
N PHE A 322 10.08 19.19 -7.82
CA PHE A 322 11.02 20.22 -8.27
C PHE A 322 12.19 20.42 -7.31
N ARG A 323 12.07 20.01 -6.07
CA ARG A 323 13.08 20.19 -5.02
C ARG A 323 13.42 18.85 -4.35
N PRO A 324 14.27 18.01 -4.97
CA PRO A 324 14.56 16.64 -4.47
C PRO A 324 15.09 16.60 -3.02
N GLY A 325 15.72 17.66 -2.54
CA GLY A 325 16.17 17.79 -1.15
C GLY A 325 15.04 18.05 -0.13
N LEU A 326 13.84 18.40 -0.59
CA LEU A 326 12.66 18.58 0.26
C LEU A 326 11.81 17.29 0.24
N VAL A 327 11.70 16.65 1.40
CA VAL A 327 10.82 15.48 1.56
C VAL A 327 9.46 15.93 2.04
N ARG A 328 8.42 15.45 1.38
CA ARG A 328 7.03 15.64 1.77
C ARG A 328 6.45 14.35 2.32
N HIS A 329 5.67 14.52 3.38
CA HIS A 329 5.01 13.44 4.08
C HIS A 329 3.50 13.54 3.85
N ARG A 330 2.83 12.39 3.77
CA ARG A 330 1.37 12.29 3.71
C ARG A 330 0.89 11.00 4.34
N ILE A 331 -0.34 10.97 4.78
CA ILE A 331 -0.97 9.75 5.31
C ILE A 331 -1.17 8.76 4.15
N ALA A 332 -0.70 7.53 4.35
CA ALA A 332 -0.81 6.47 3.33
C ALA A 332 -2.17 5.77 3.36
N ASP A 333 -2.83 5.74 4.51
CA ASP A 333 -4.12 5.08 4.70
C ASP A 333 -5.24 6.11 4.78
N PRO A 334 -6.17 6.14 3.81
CA PRO A 334 -7.32 7.04 3.84
C PRO A 334 -8.15 6.98 5.12
N LEU A 335 -8.31 5.79 5.74
CA LEU A 335 -9.04 5.68 7.00
C LEU A 335 -8.38 6.46 8.15
N LEU A 336 -7.04 6.46 8.20
CA LEU A 336 -6.29 7.28 9.16
C LEU A 336 -6.46 8.78 8.87
N ALA A 337 -6.48 9.18 7.59
CA ALA A 337 -6.74 10.56 7.21
C ALA A 337 -8.16 10.99 7.63
N PHE A 338 -9.15 10.13 7.39
CA PHE A 338 -10.53 10.35 7.79
C PHE A 338 -10.68 10.42 9.32
N GLU A 339 -10.05 9.51 10.07
CA GLU A 339 -10.03 9.53 11.54
C GLU A 339 -9.53 10.89 12.08
N HIS A 340 -8.38 11.37 11.59
CA HIS A 340 -7.75 12.56 12.14
C HIS A 340 -8.39 13.86 11.67
N ALA A 341 -8.98 13.89 10.46
CA ALA A 341 -9.67 15.07 9.95
C ALA A 341 -11.13 15.17 10.41
N VAL A 342 -11.83 14.04 10.52
CA VAL A 342 -13.28 14.00 10.70
C VAL A 342 -13.68 13.45 12.06
N VAL A 343 -13.27 12.22 12.40
CA VAL A 343 -13.76 11.48 13.57
C VAL A 343 -13.16 12.02 14.86
N ARG A 344 -11.84 12.08 14.94
CA ARG A 344 -11.11 12.44 16.17
C ARG A 344 -11.49 13.82 16.73
N PRO A 345 -11.59 14.89 15.92
CA PRO A 345 -12.02 16.21 16.42
C PRO A 345 -13.46 16.25 16.94
N ARG A 346 -14.28 15.27 16.54
CA ARG A 346 -15.74 15.22 16.83
C ARG A 346 -16.15 14.00 17.65
N ARG A 347 -15.20 13.29 18.23
CA ARG A 347 -15.46 12.01 18.92
C ARG A 347 -16.51 12.14 20.03
N THR A 348 -16.40 13.16 20.88
CA THR A 348 -17.36 13.41 21.96
C THR A 348 -18.76 13.69 21.41
N ALA A 349 -18.87 14.46 20.31
CA ALA A 349 -20.16 14.72 19.66
C ALA A 349 -20.76 13.42 19.08
N LEU A 350 -19.94 12.56 18.45
CA LEU A 350 -20.40 11.27 17.90
C LEU A 350 -20.90 10.28 18.98
N GLU A 351 -20.49 10.45 20.23
CA GLU A 351 -20.97 9.64 21.35
C GLU A 351 -22.32 10.14 21.92
N SER A 352 -22.68 11.39 21.67
CA SER A 352 -23.85 12.08 22.28
C SER A 352 -24.86 12.63 21.27
N GLU A 353 -24.49 12.80 20.01
CA GLU A 353 -25.30 13.41 18.95
C GLU A 353 -25.61 12.43 17.83
N GLU A 354 -26.55 12.78 16.95
CA GLU A 354 -26.81 12.02 15.75
C GLU A 354 -25.64 12.18 14.74
N ALA A 355 -25.14 11.06 14.24
CA ALA A 355 -24.05 11.01 13.27
C ALA A 355 -24.29 11.92 12.03
N ALA A 356 -25.55 12.10 11.63
CA ALA A 356 -25.93 12.97 10.51
C ALA A 356 -25.61 14.46 10.77
N ALA A 357 -25.88 14.96 11.98
CA ALA A 357 -25.56 16.35 12.34
C ALA A 357 -24.04 16.57 12.38
N VAL A 358 -23.32 15.61 12.97
CA VAL A 358 -21.85 15.64 12.99
C VAL A 358 -21.26 15.59 11.57
N TRP A 359 -21.82 14.73 10.70
CA TRP A 359 -21.38 14.63 9.31
C TRP A 359 -21.56 15.95 8.53
N GLN A 360 -22.67 16.65 8.72
CA GLN A 360 -22.87 17.96 8.08
C GLN A 360 -21.77 18.95 8.45
N SER A 361 -21.35 18.98 9.73
CA SER A 361 -20.28 19.86 10.20
C SER A 361 -18.88 19.45 9.68
N ALA A 362 -18.71 18.18 9.33
CA ALA A 362 -17.44 17.59 8.91
C ALA A 362 -17.20 17.61 7.38
N ARG A 363 -18.19 17.98 6.58
CA ARG A 363 -18.12 17.91 5.11
C ARG A 363 -16.97 18.70 4.49
N ALA A 364 -16.61 19.84 5.09
CA ALA A 364 -15.49 20.65 4.61
C ALA A 364 -14.15 19.91 4.81
N ASP A 365 -13.97 19.27 5.98
CA ASP A 365 -12.77 18.48 6.27
C ASP A 365 -12.67 17.24 5.37
N PHE A 366 -13.78 16.52 5.19
CA PHE A 366 -13.83 15.42 4.23
C PHE A 366 -13.50 15.89 2.81
N SER A 367 -14.02 17.03 2.39
CA SER A 367 -13.74 17.57 1.07
C SER A 367 -12.25 17.81 0.85
N ARG A 368 -11.53 18.28 1.87
CA ARG A 368 -10.08 18.51 1.79
C ARG A 368 -9.30 17.19 1.66
N ILE A 369 -9.63 16.17 2.44
CA ILE A 369 -8.96 14.86 2.31
C ILE A 369 -9.32 14.16 1.01
N ALA A 370 -10.54 14.33 0.49
CA ALA A 370 -10.93 13.80 -0.82
C ALA A 370 -10.19 14.48 -1.98
N GLU A 371 -9.93 15.78 -1.89
CA GLU A 371 -9.11 16.52 -2.86
C GLU A 371 -7.67 15.99 -2.87
N GLU A 372 -7.05 15.79 -1.71
CA GLU A 372 -5.70 15.19 -1.62
C GLU A 372 -5.70 13.74 -2.12
N CYS A 373 -6.71 12.95 -1.78
CA CYS A 373 -6.87 11.59 -2.29
C CYS A 373 -6.97 11.57 -3.81
N PHE A 374 -7.72 12.51 -4.41
CA PHE A 374 -7.81 12.66 -5.86
C PHE A 374 -6.44 12.96 -6.48
N ALA A 375 -5.69 13.89 -5.92
CA ALA A 375 -4.35 14.20 -6.39
C ALA A 375 -3.40 12.98 -6.28
N GLN A 376 -3.53 12.16 -5.24
CA GLN A 376 -2.78 10.90 -5.10
C GLN A 376 -3.17 9.89 -6.19
N ILE A 377 -4.45 9.74 -6.48
CA ILE A 377 -4.96 8.89 -7.56
C ILE A 377 -4.41 9.36 -8.92
N CYS A 378 -4.37 10.66 -9.18
CA CYS A 378 -3.79 11.21 -10.41
C CYS A 378 -2.30 10.88 -10.55
N ARG A 379 -1.52 11.01 -9.46
CA ARG A 379 -0.10 10.60 -9.44
C ARG A 379 0.05 9.11 -9.68
N TYR A 380 -0.74 8.28 -8.97
CA TYR A 380 -0.70 6.82 -9.13
C TYR A 380 -1.06 6.39 -10.55
N TRP A 381 -2.08 7.01 -11.16
CA TRP A 381 -2.44 6.78 -12.55
C TRP A 381 -1.29 7.10 -13.51
N ALA A 382 -0.62 8.24 -13.29
CA ALA A 382 0.50 8.66 -14.13
C ALA A 382 1.70 7.70 -14.05
N GLU A 383 1.90 7.04 -12.90
CA GLU A 383 2.98 6.07 -12.71
C GLU A 383 2.65 4.67 -13.22
N HIS A 384 1.39 4.21 -13.06
CA HIS A 384 1.07 2.79 -13.17
C HIS A 384 0.09 2.46 -14.30
N PHE A 385 -0.75 3.42 -14.72
CA PHE A 385 -1.81 3.16 -15.68
C PHE A 385 -1.71 3.94 -16.98
N ALA A 386 -1.04 5.08 -16.96
CA ALA A 386 -0.84 5.86 -18.18
C ALA A 386 -0.02 5.08 -19.21
N ALA A 387 -0.51 5.02 -20.45
CA ALA A 387 0.23 4.37 -21.53
C ALA A 387 1.59 5.07 -21.75
N PRO A 388 2.66 4.34 -22.13
CA PRO A 388 3.96 4.95 -22.41
C PRO A 388 3.92 6.13 -23.38
N ALA A 389 3.02 6.10 -24.37
CA ALA A 389 2.81 7.19 -25.33
C ALA A 389 2.22 8.45 -24.67
N THR A 390 1.57 8.35 -23.54
CA THR A 390 0.97 9.48 -22.81
C THR A 390 2.01 10.49 -22.40
N PHE A 391 3.15 10.04 -21.90
CA PHE A 391 4.26 10.90 -21.47
C PHE A 391 5.53 10.74 -22.31
N GLY A 392 5.54 9.79 -23.26
CA GLY A 392 6.70 9.51 -24.11
C GLY A 392 7.85 8.81 -23.35
N ALA A 393 7.55 8.06 -22.29
CA ALA A 393 8.54 7.31 -21.51
C ALA A 393 7.97 5.94 -21.12
N ALA A 394 8.87 4.94 -21.03
CA ALA A 394 8.49 3.58 -20.67
C ALA A 394 8.24 3.41 -19.14
N ARG A 395 8.86 4.27 -18.35
CA ARG A 395 8.69 4.31 -16.88
C ARG A 395 8.59 5.75 -16.43
N THR A 396 7.64 6.02 -15.58
CA THR A 396 7.37 7.33 -15.00
C THR A 396 7.37 7.27 -13.48
N THR A 397 7.71 8.38 -12.86
CA THR A 397 7.49 8.67 -11.44
C THR A 397 6.63 9.92 -11.34
N ALA A 398 5.78 10.01 -10.32
CA ALA A 398 4.92 11.16 -10.14
C ALA A 398 4.94 11.65 -8.68
N ALA A 399 5.10 12.96 -8.50
CA ALA A 399 5.20 13.60 -7.19
C ALA A 399 4.40 14.91 -7.15
N TYR A 400 4.12 15.40 -5.96
CA TYR A 400 3.77 16.80 -5.75
C TYR A 400 5.02 17.65 -5.93
N GLY A 401 4.91 18.79 -6.59
CA GLY A 401 6.03 19.71 -6.81
C GLY A 401 5.71 21.13 -6.38
N SER A 402 6.69 21.79 -5.76
CA SER A 402 6.60 23.21 -5.41
C SER A 402 7.87 23.95 -5.82
N LEU A 403 7.69 24.98 -6.63
CA LEU A 403 8.75 25.91 -7.00
C LEU A 403 8.94 26.96 -5.89
N PRO A 404 10.13 27.58 -5.80
CA PRO A 404 10.31 28.73 -4.90
C PRO A 404 9.24 29.79 -5.17
N SER A 405 8.51 30.17 -4.13
CA SER A 405 7.39 31.09 -4.27
C SER A 405 7.86 32.55 -4.21
N ASP A 406 7.20 33.38 -5.02
CA ASP A 406 7.08 34.79 -4.71
C ASP A 406 6.26 34.92 -3.41
N PRO A 407 6.72 35.70 -2.39
CA PRO A 407 5.97 35.89 -1.16
C PRO A 407 4.51 36.30 -1.33
N ASP A 408 4.20 36.97 -2.44
CA ASP A 408 2.88 37.51 -2.75
C ASP A 408 1.91 36.48 -3.42
N SER A 409 2.36 35.26 -3.79
CA SER A 409 1.51 34.27 -4.43
C SER A 409 1.99 32.80 -4.23
N PRO A 410 1.94 32.27 -2.99
CA PRO A 410 2.47 30.96 -2.68
C PRO A 410 1.74 29.80 -3.40
N GLU A 411 0.45 29.92 -3.67
CA GLU A 411 -0.35 28.90 -4.37
C GLU A 411 -0.06 28.81 -5.86
N ALA A 412 0.45 29.87 -6.46
CA ALA A 412 0.71 29.91 -7.90
C ALA A 412 1.85 28.99 -8.35
N HIS A 413 2.66 28.49 -7.44
CA HIS A 413 3.90 27.78 -7.70
C HIS A 413 3.89 26.29 -7.31
N ALA A 414 2.70 25.74 -7.06
CA ALA A 414 2.53 24.32 -6.72
C ALA A 414 1.82 23.56 -7.83
N ALA A 415 2.35 22.39 -8.17
CA ALA A 415 1.75 21.41 -9.07
C ALA A 415 1.40 20.14 -8.29
N GLU A 416 0.16 19.70 -8.40
CA GLU A 416 -0.29 18.48 -7.72
C GLU A 416 0.30 17.20 -8.35
N VAL A 417 0.68 17.25 -9.64
CA VAL A 417 1.21 16.12 -10.39
C VAL A 417 2.39 16.55 -11.24
N VAL A 418 3.61 16.24 -10.80
CA VAL A 418 4.85 16.41 -11.56
C VAL A 418 5.32 15.05 -12.01
N VAL A 419 5.35 14.79 -13.31
CA VAL A 419 5.75 13.51 -13.87
C VAL A 419 7.16 13.60 -14.42
N ARG A 420 8.01 12.69 -13.98
CA ARG A 420 9.36 12.49 -14.49
C ARG A 420 9.53 11.10 -15.07
N GLY A 421 10.51 10.90 -15.91
CA GLY A 421 10.81 9.59 -16.47
C GLY A 421 12.01 9.62 -17.38
N HIS A 422 12.36 8.45 -17.93
CA HIS A 422 13.51 8.33 -18.84
C HIS A 422 13.21 7.36 -20.01
N ASP A 423 13.83 7.63 -21.14
CA ASP A 423 13.81 6.78 -22.34
C ASP A 423 14.90 5.71 -22.25
N GLY A 424 14.76 4.75 -21.31
CA GLY A 424 15.69 3.64 -21.16
C GLY A 424 16.98 4.00 -20.40
N ARG A 425 18.05 4.49 -21.07
CA ARG A 425 19.38 4.71 -20.46
C ARG A 425 19.76 6.18 -20.22
N GLY A 426 18.89 7.12 -20.55
CA GLY A 426 19.14 8.56 -20.37
C GLY A 426 18.90 9.06 -18.95
N PRO A 427 19.28 10.31 -18.62
CA PRO A 427 18.92 10.93 -17.36
C PRO A 427 17.42 11.10 -17.25
N GLU A 428 16.91 11.11 -16.02
CA GLU A 428 15.51 11.42 -15.74
C GLU A 428 15.16 12.84 -16.21
N ARG A 429 14.03 13.00 -16.91
CA ARG A 429 13.55 14.26 -17.46
C ARG A 429 12.18 14.60 -16.92
N LEU A 430 11.87 15.89 -16.88
CA LEU A 430 10.53 16.38 -16.62
C LEU A 430 9.65 16.15 -17.88
N LEU A 431 8.56 15.41 -17.70
CA LEU A 431 7.67 14.98 -18.78
C LEU A 431 6.32 15.70 -18.76
N SER A 432 5.78 15.98 -17.57
CA SER A 432 4.50 16.65 -17.41
C SER A 432 4.45 17.46 -16.11
N ILE A 433 3.77 18.58 -16.18
CA ILE A 433 3.34 19.36 -15.02
C ILE A 433 1.82 19.39 -15.06
N GLY A 434 1.17 19.10 -13.93
CA GLY A 434 -0.28 18.97 -13.86
C GLY A 434 -0.91 19.61 -12.63
N LEU A 435 -2.11 20.16 -12.82
CA LEU A 435 -3.02 20.60 -11.77
C LEU A 435 -4.14 19.58 -11.60
N ALA A 436 -4.49 19.25 -10.36
CA ALA A 436 -5.59 18.34 -10.02
C ALA A 436 -6.65 19.08 -9.20
N ARG A 437 -7.92 19.03 -9.64
CA ARG A 437 -9.08 19.62 -8.95
C ARG A 437 -10.26 18.66 -9.01
N LEU A 438 -10.74 18.25 -7.86
CA LEU A 438 -11.85 17.30 -7.75
C LEU A 438 -13.20 17.99 -7.88
N ARG A 439 -13.41 19.08 -7.15
CA ARG A 439 -14.73 19.66 -6.89
C ARG A 439 -15.09 20.84 -7.77
N VAL A 440 -14.13 21.42 -8.45
CA VAL A 440 -14.32 22.60 -9.30
C VAL A 440 -14.15 22.19 -10.76
N GLY A 441 -15.13 22.53 -11.59
CA GLY A 441 -14.99 22.39 -13.04
C GLY A 441 -13.81 23.23 -13.53
N MET A 442 -12.94 22.65 -14.32
CA MET A 442 -11.75 23.35 -14.80
C MET A 442 -12.05 24.15 -16.07
N ASP A 443 -11.45 25.31 -16.20
CA ASP A 443 -11.60 26.26 -17.26
C ASP A 443 -10.26 26.78 -17.80
N ILE A 444 -10.30 27.76 -18.71
CA ILE A 444 -9.12 28.31 -19.34
C ILE A 444 -8.17 29.03 -18.38
N GLU A 445 -8.66 29.49 -17.22
CA GLU A 445 -7.78 30.11 -16.21
C GLU A 445 -6.85 29.07 -15.56
N HIS A 446 -7.33 27.85 -15.41
CA HIS A 446 -6.51 26.73 -14.96
C HIS A 446 -5.37 26.41 -15.95
N LEU A 447 -5.65 26.49 -17.25
CA LEU A 447 -4.62 26.33 -18.27
C LEU A 447 -3.61 27.48 -18.24
N ARG A 448 -4.07 28.73 -18.07
CA ARG A 448 -3.16 29.86 -17.89
C ARG A 448 -2.29 29.75 -16.67
N ARG A 449 -2.86 29.29 -15.54
CA ARG A 449 -2.07 28.98 -14.34
C ARG A 449 -1.03 27.91 -14.61
N LEU A 450 -1.41 26.85 -15.33
CA LEU A 450 -0.51 25.75 -15.68
C LEU A 450 0.66 26.23 -16.56
N HIS A 451 0.42 27.10 -17.54
CA HIS A 451 1.49 27.71 -18.34
C HIS A 451 2.45 28.54 -17.48
N ARG A 452 1.94 29.36 -16.55
CA ARG A 452 2.80 30.09 -15.62
C ARG A 452 3.68 29.16 -14.76
N LEU A 453 3.16 27.97 -14.39
CA LEU A 453 3.97 26.96 -13.67
C LEU A 453 5.07 26.38 -14.55
N VAL A 454 4.79 26.12 -15.83
CA VAL A 454 5.79 25.65 -16.81
C VAL A 454 6.88 26.70 -16.98
N ASP A 455 6.51 27.99 -17.14
CA ASP A 455 7.45 29.10 -17.27
C ASP A 455 8.31 29.27 -16.01
N ALA A 456 7.70 29.15 -14.81
CA ALA A 456 8.42 29.20 -13.55
C ALA A 456 9.37 28.01 -13.38
N ALA A 457 9.01 26.81 -13.84
CA ALA A 457 9.89 25.64 -13.84
C ALA A 457 11.09 25.86 -14.79
N ALA A 458 10.87 26.41 -15.98
CA ALA A 458 11.94 26.80 -16.89
C ALA A 458 12.89 27.83 -16.25
N ALA A 459 12.34 28.85 -15.59
CA ALA A 459 13.14 29.85 -14.87
C ALA A 459 13.96 29.27 -13.70
N ALA A 460 13.45 28.19 -13.10
CA ALA A 460 14.16 27.42 -12.07
C ALA A 460 15.22 26.45 -12.62
N GLY A 461 15.40 26.38 -13.97
CA GLY A 461 16.41 25.56 -14.64
C GLY A 461 15.95 24.19 -15.10
N GLU A 462 14.64 23.90 -15.06
CA GLU A 462 14.09 22.66 -15.61
C GLU A 462 14.04 22.72 -17.16
N ASP A 463 14.31 21.57 -17.80
CA ASP A 463 14.09 21.43 -19.25
C ASP A 463 12.59 21.24 -19.54
N THR A 464 11.93 22.32 -19.91
CA THR A 464 10.48 22.33 -20.21
C THR A 464 10.14 22.20 -21.68
N GLY A 465 11.12 22.09 -22.58
CA GLY A 465 10.91 22.10 -24.05
C GLY A 465 10.02 20.97 -24.58
N ARG A 466 9.84 19.90 -23.83
CA ARG A 466 9.00 18.74 -24.17
C ARG A 466 7.92 18.43 -23.12
N VAL A 467 7.76 19.30 -22.14
CA VAL A 467 6.78 19.12 -21.08
C VAL A 467 5.37 19.15 -21.65
N ARG A 468 4.54 18.20 -21.27
CA ARG A 468 3.12 18.14 -21.58
C ARG A 468 2.32 18.72 -20.42
N PRO A 469 1.68 19.89 -20.57
CA PRO A 469 0.77 20.40 -19.56
C PRO A 469 -0.42 19.47 -19.37
N ALA A 470 -0.84 19.18 -18.13
CA ALA A 470 -1.95 18.28 -17.84
C ALA A 470 -2.94 18.90 -16.84
N LEU A 471 -4.22 18.70 -17.07
CA LEU A 471 -5.29 19.07 -16.14
C LEU A 471 -6.08 17.81 -15.77
N TYR A 472 -6.14 17.54 -14.47
CA TYR A 472 -6.87 16.42 -13.91
C TYR A 472 -8.14 16.97 -13.23
N GLY A 473 -9.31 16.66 -13.79
CA GLY A 473 -10.58 17.28 -13.39
C GLY A 473 -11.62 16.27 -12.95
N GLY A 474 -12.00 16.30 -11.65
CA GLY A 474 -13.07 15.45 -11.10
C GLY A 474 -14.47 15.94 -11.47
N SER A 475 -14.65 17.24 -11.74
CA SER A 475 -15.94 17.85 -12.08
C SER A 475 -16.03 18.31 -13.54
N GLY A 476 -15.11 17.80 -14.40
CA GLY A 476 -15.12 18.03 -15.85
C GLY A 476 -14.40 19.31 -16.28
N PHE A 477 -14.50 19.59 -17.59
CA PHE A 477 -13.73 20.62 -18.29
C PHE A 477 -14.64 21.50 -19.14
N SER A 478 -14.30 22.79 -19.24
CA SER A 478 -15.01 23.72 -20.10
C SER A 478 -14.84 23.40 -21.60
N PRO A 479 -15.73 23.88 -22.48
CA PRO A 479 -15.60 23.70 -23.94
C PRO A 479 -14.28 24.23 -24.48
N GLU A 480 -13.79 25.36 -23.96
CA GLU A 480 -12.53 25.99 -24.36
C GLU A 480 -11.32 25.07 -24.03
N LEU A 481 -11.32 24.38 -22.90
CA LEU A 481 -10.28 23.41 -22.56
C LEU A 481 -10.33 22.20 -23.50
N ARG A 482 -11.52 21.71 -23.85
CA ARG A 482 -11.66 20.60 -24.81
C ARG A 482 -11.14 21.00 -26.21
N ALA A 483 -11.38 22.25 -26.62
CA ALA A 483 -10.79 22.78 -27.84
C ALA A 483 -9.26 22.90 -27.75
N ALA A 484 -8.70 23.31 -26.61
CA ALA A 484 -7.26 23.35 -26.36
C ALA A 484 -6.65 21.92 -26.41
N GLN A 485 -7.32 20.92 -25.84
CA GLN A 485 -6.89 19.51 -25.95
C GLN A 485 -6.84 19.06 -27.43
N THR A 486 -7.85 19.41 -28.24
CA THR A 486 -7.88 19.04 -29.66
C THR A 486 -6.72 19.66 -30.44
N ARG A 487 -6.23 20.84 -30.04
CA ARG A 487 -5.03 21.48 -30.62
C ARG A 487 -3.72 20.90 -30.11
N GLY A 488 -3.76 20.07 -29.03
CA GLY A 488 -2.59 19.52 -28.40
C GLY A 488 -1.92 20.43 -27.33
N ASP A 489 -2.60 21.53 -26.93
CA ASP A 489 -2.08 22.52 -25.98
C ASP A 489 -2.04 21.98 -24.54
N VAL A 490 -2.89 21.00 -24.22
CA VAL A 490 -3.06 20.43 -22.88
C VAL A 490 -3.60 19.00 -22.94
N MET A 491 -3.22 18.18 -22.00
CA MET A 491 -3.83 16.87 -21.75
C MET A 491 -4.91 16.99 -20.68
N LEU A 492 -6.11 16.49 -20.97
CA LEU A 492 -7.21 16.43 -20.01
C LEU A 492 -7.41 15.00 -19.54
N VAL A 493 -7.50 14.84 -18.22
CA VAL A 493 -7.71 13.54 -17.55
C VAL A 493 -8.87 13.71 -16.58
N ASP A 494 -10.00 13.11 -16.91
CA ASP A 494 -11.21 13.07 -16.06
C ASP A 494 -11.27 11.78 -15.24
N LEU A 495 -12.32 11.64 -14.43
CA LEU A 495 -12.53 10.45 -13.61
C LEU A 495 -12.70 9.18 -14.45
N ASP A 496 -13.38 9.27 -15.59
CA ASP A 496 -13.56 8.13 -16.49
C ASP A 496 -12.22 7.61 -17.00
N ARG A 497 -11.36 8.52 -17.47
CA ARG A 497 -10.01 8.15 -17.90
C ARG A 497 -9.16 7.59 -16.76
N LEU A 498 -9.26 8.12 -15.54
CA LEU A 498 -8.54 7.59 -14.37
C LEU A 498 -8.97 6.16 -14.06
N TYR A 499 -10.27 5.85 -14.07
CA TYR A 499 -10.78 4.56 -13.69
C TYR A 499 -10.76 3.52 -14.81
N HIS A 500 -10.93 3.92 -16.07
CA HIS A 500 -11.11 3.03 -17.22
C HIS A 500 -10.10 3.24 -18.37
N GLY A 501 -9.40 4.38 -18.42
CA GLY A 501 -8.47 4.75 -19.50
C GLY A 501 -6.99 4.50 -19.17
N HIS A 502 -6.17 4.78 -20.19
CA HIS A 502 -4.70 4.68 -20.13
C HIS A 502 -4.01 5.97 -20.54
#